data_3857485e0b4bce0187d4a83f680e1243
#
_entry.id   3857485e0b4bce0187d4a83f680e1243
#
_cell.length_a   1.000
_cell.length_b   1.000
_cell.length_c   1.000
_cell.angle_alpha   90.00
_cell.angle_beta   90.00
_cell.angle_gamma   90.00
#
_symmetry.space_group_name_H-M   'P 1'
#
loop_
_entity.id
_entity.type
_entity.pdbx_description
1 polymer ?
#
loop_
_entity_poly.entity_id
_entity_poly.type
_entity_poly.pdbx_seq_one_letter_code
_entity_poly.pdbx_strand_id
1 'polypeptide(L)'
;MCIRDRTLPAQNKAQEVLLDVVLDEAKIGVASMLGSRVRVKTWSWFADDKQEIRQGGFAGWLTDGTPLWVTGSGTSKTVLTRYATVLNRVLPVPTQVASGQCVEVELFARYPLKKITAEKSTTAVKPGVLNGRYRVTFTNGNHITFVSHGETTLLSEKGKLKLQSHLDREEYVARVLDREAKSTPPEAAKAMTVAIRTFLQQNANREGDCLTIPDSSATQRVSASPATTGARTMTAWTQDLIYAGDPVHYHGSRATEGTLSWRQATAQAGQGERYDQILAFAYPDNSLSRWGAPRSTCQLLPKAKAWLAKKMPQWRRILQGETGYNEPDVFAVCRLVSGFPYTDRQQKRLFIRNFFTLQDRLDLTHEYLHLAFDGYPTGLDENYIETLTRQLLMD
;
A
#
# COMPACT_ATOMS: atom_id res chain seq x y z
N MET A 1 4.15 26.17 9.40
CA MET A 1 2.91 26.97 9.44
C MET A 1 2.07 26.44 10.61
N CYS A 2 1.94 27.22 11.71
CA CYS A 2 1.15 26.78 12.87
C CYS A 2 -0.34 26.87 12.55
N ILE A 3 -1.01 25.73 12.56
CA ILE A 3 -2.47 25.63 12.30
C ILE A 3 -3.30 26.21 13.50
N ARG A 4 -2.65 26.54 14.61
CA ARG A 4 -3.30 26.93 15.86
C ARG A 4 -4.10 28.24 15.82
N ASP A 5 -3.81 29.13 14.87
CA ASP A 5 -4.39 30.48 14.85
C ASP A 5 -5.46 30.70 13.77
N ARG A 6 -5.96 29.62 13.16
CA ARG A 6 -6.98 29.72 12.11
C ARG A 6 -8.37 29.37 12.62
N THR A 7 -9.38 30.02 12.09
CA THR A 7 -10.79 29.72 12.39
C THR A 7 -11.12 28.27 12.04
N LEU A 8 -12.03 27.64 12.79
CA LEU A 8 -12.46 26.24 12.60
C LEU A 8 -12.74 25.83 11.13
N PRO A 9 -13.43 26.67 10.29
CA PRO A 9 -13.62 26.34 8.87
C PRO A 9 -12.34 26.28 8.06
N ALA A 10 -11.36 27.13 8.37
CA ALA A 10 -10.07 27.13 7.70
C ALA A 10 -9.18 25.94 8.14
N GLN A 11 -9.31 25.50 9.39
CA GLN A 11 -8.66 24.28 9.88
C GLN A 11 -9.23 23.03 9.21
N ASN A 12 -10.56 22.93 9.12
CA ASN A 12 -11.22 21.81 8.43
C ASN A 12 -10.82 21.73 6.95
N LYS A 13 -10.79 22.87 6.27
CA LYS A 13 -10.35 22.93 4.87
C LYS A 13 -8.87 22.57 4.70
N ALA A 14 -8.01 23.00 5.61
CA ALA A 14 -6.61 22.61 5.60
C ALA A 14 -6.45 21.12 5.87
N GLN A 15 -7.27 20.53 6.74
CA GLN A 15 -7.29 19.07 6.98
C GLN A 15 -7.73 18.31 5.73
N GLU A 16 -8.80 18.72 5.07
CA GLU A 16 -9.27 18.13 3.82
C GLU A 16 -8.17 18.16 2.74
N VAL A 17 -7.58 19.33 2.50
CA VAL A 17 -6.52 19.50 1.50
C VAL A 17 -5.29 18.64 1.82
N LEU A 18 -4.86 18.58 3.09
CA LEU A 18 -3.73 17.74 3.49
C LEU A 18 -4.08 16.24 3.45
N LEU A 19 -5.33 15.88 3.75
CA LEU A 19 -5.80 14.51 3.60
C LEU A 19 -5.82 14.11 2.13
N ASP A 20 -6.30 14.97 1.25
CA ASP A 20 -6.31 14.76 -0.20
C ASP A 20 -4.90 14.61 -0.74
N VAL A 21 -3.95 15.45 -0.34
CA VAL A 21 -2.53 15.33 -0.72
C VAL A 21 -1.94 13.98 -0.29
N VAL A 22 -2.27 13.51 0.91
CA VAL A 22 -1.79 12.23 1.43
C VAL A 22 -2.49 11.04 0.79
N LEU A 23 -3.77 11.19 0.41
CA LEU A 23 -4.58 10.13 -0.20
C LEU A 23 -4.43 10.08 -1.73
N ASP A 24 -4.35 11.23 -2.40
CA ASP A 24 -4.29 11.32 -3.87
C ASP A 24 -2.94 10.86 -4.44
N GLU A 25 -1.85 11.10 -3.74
CA GLU A 25 -0.54 10.58 -4.17
C GLU A 25 -0.45 9.06 -4.02
N ALA A 26 -1.40 8.43 -3.31
CA ALA A 26 -1.53 6.98 -3.14
C ALA A 26 -0.23 6.26 -2.74
N LYS A 27 0.83 7.00 -2.47
CA LYS A 27 2.15 6.50 -2.15
C LYS A 27 2.41 6.63 -0.67
N ILE A 28 2.88 5.53 -0.11
CA ILE A 28 3.28 5.46 1.28
C ILE A 28 4.79 5.50 1.30
N GLY A 29 5.33 6.70 1.57
CA GLY A 29 6.76 6.95 1.60
C GLY A 29 7.40 6.56 2.93
N VAL A 30 8.21 7.47 3.47
CA VAL A 30 9.03 7.26 4.68
C VAL A 30 8.21 6.83 5.91
N ALA A 31 6.93 7.20 5.99
CA ALA A 31 6.03 6.81 7.08
C ALA A 31 5.48 5.37 6.98
N SER A 32 5.85 4.58 5.97
CA SER A 32 5.42 3.19 5.75
C SER A 32 5.55 2.31 7.00
N MET A 33 6.59 2.53 7.80
CA MET A 33 6.83 1.80 9.04
C MET A 33 5.71 1.92 10.09
N LEU A 34 4.83 2.90 9.96
CA LEU A 34 3.67 3.11 10.83
C LEU A 34 2.38 2.50 10.26
N GLY A 35 2.43 1.97 9.03
CA GLY A 35 1.33 1.32 8.34
C GLY A 35 0.17 2.26 8.04
N SER A 36 -1.04 1.72 8.09
CA SER A 36 -2.27 2.47 7.82
C SER A 36 -2.77 3.33 8.98
N ARG A 37 -2.08 3.31 10.13
CA ARG A 37 -2.50 3.99 11.37
C ARG A 37 -2.43 5.51 11.31
N VAL A 38 -1.66 6.05 10.38
CA VAL A 38 -1.41 7.48 10.26
C VAL A 38 -1.67 7.98 8.84
N ARG A 39 -2.05 9.25 8.75
CA ARG A 39 -2.17 10.03 7.52
C ARG A 39 -1.29 11.27 7.70
N VAL A 40 -0.06 11.19 7.20
CA VAL A 40 0.97 12.19 7.52
C VAL A 40 1.76 12.61 6.28
N LYS A 41 2.19 13.86 6.27
CA LYS A 41 3.20 14.40 5.36
C LYS A 41 4.53 14.44 6.09
N THR A 42 5.56 13.86 5.51
CA THR A 42 6.94 13.91 6.01
C THR A 42 7.67 15.15 5.48
N TRP A 43 8.64 15.63 6.20
CA TRP A 43 9.48 16.75 5.82
C TRP A 43 10.91 16.60 6.35
N SER A 44 11.86 17.20 5.67
CA SER A 44 13.26 17.35 6.09
C SER A 44 13.72 18.77 5.81
N TRP A 45 14.44 19.38 6.75
CA TRP A 45 14.95 20.73 6.64
C TRP A 45 16.48 20.74 6.80
N PHE A 46 17.16 21.47 5.93
CA PHE A 46 18.61 21.58 5.88
C PHE A 46 19.06 23.01 6.26
N ALA A 47 20.30 23.16 6.67
CA ALA A 47 20.89 24.47 6.87
C ALA A 47 21.42 25.02 5.53
N ASP A 48 21.21 26.29 5.31
CA ASP A 48 21.28 26.99 4.03
C ASP A 48 22.60 26.88 3.25
N ASP A 49 23.73 26.57 3.89
CA ASP A 49 25.04 26.72 3.25
C ASP A 49 26.01 25.53 3.40
N LYS A 50 25.62 24.48 4.15
CA LYS A 50 26.52 23.34 4.42
C LYS A 50 25.93 21.95 4.18
N GLN A 51 24.75 21.85 3.58
CA GLN A 51 24.02 20.58 3.38
C GLN A 51 23.85 19.75 4.68
N GLU A 52 23.96 20.38 5.83
CA GLU A 52 23.74 19.71 7.11
C GLU A 52 22.26 19.63 7.41
N ILE A 53 21.75 18.38 7.48
CA ILE A 53 20.38 18.12 7.87
C ILE A 53 20.19 18.49 9.33
N ARG A 54 19.37 19.50 9.60
CA ARG A 54 19.13 19.99 10.96
C ARG A 54 17.91 19.36 11.61
N GLN A 55 16.83 19.26 10.89
CA GLN A 55 15.57 18.74 11.41
C GLN A 55 14.79 17.95 10.37
N GLY A 56 14.05 16.98 10.84
CA GLY A 56 13.07 16.25 10.05
C GLY A 56 11.91 15.80 10.90
N GLY A 57 10.88 15.32 10.26
CA GLY A 57 9.70 14.87 10.98
C GLY A 57 8.53 14.55 10.06
N PHE A 58 7.37 14.54 10.68
CA PHE A 58 6.10 14.41 9.99
C PHE A 58 4.98 15.08 10.80
N ALA A 59 3.93 15.47 10.10
CA ALA A 59 2.71 16.02 10.69
C ALA A 59 1.49 15.50 9.94
N GLY A 60 0.38 15.33 10.65
CA GLY A 60 -0.88 14.84 10.11
C GLY A 60 -1.84 14.36 11.18
N TRP A 61 -2.48 13.24 10.93
CA TRP A 61 -3.54 12.72 11.80
C TRP A 61 -3.48 11.20 11.94
N LEU A 62 -4.00 10.71 13.05
CA LEU A 62 -4.42 9.32 13.21
C LEU A 62 -5.70 9.06 12.40
N THR A 63 -6.08 7.80 12.27
CA THR A 63 -7.30 7.40 11.56
C THR A 63 -8.59 7.90 12.20
N ASP A 64 -8.58 8.24 13.49
CA ASP A 64 -9.69 8.83 14.23
C ASP A 64 -9.75 10.36 14.16
N GLY A 65 -8.84 10.99 13.39
CA GLY A 65 -8.74 12.44 13.24
C GLY A 65 -7.90 13.14 14.31
N THR A 66 -7.32 12.40 15.27
CA THR A 66 -6.43 12.98 16.28
C THR A 66 -5.17 13.54 15.62
N PRO A 67 -4.81 14.83 15.83
CA PRO A 67 -3.61 15.40 15.24
C PRO A 67 -2.34 14.78 15.82
N LEU A 68 -1.38 14.54 14.93
CA LEU A 68 -0.07 13.96 15.27
C LEU A 68 1.04 14.72 14.57
N TRP A 69 2.08 15.05 15.30
CA TRP A 69 3.32 15.57 14.73
C TRP A 69 4.53 15.11 15.52
N VAL A 70 5.60 14.85 14.80
CA VAL A 70 6.88 14.42 15.39
C VAL A 70 8.00 15.17 14.69
N THR A 71 8.96 15.65 15.46
CA THR A 71 10.15 16.32 14.92
C THR A 71 11.40 15.90 15.69
N GLY A 72 12.55 16.01 15.05
CA GLY A 72 13.83 15.67 15.65
C GLY A 72 15.01 16.03 14.74
N SER A 73 16.22 15.80 15.23
CA SER A 73 17.44 16.02 14.44
C SER A 73 17.60 14.95 13.37
N GLY A 74 17.95 15.34 12.16
CA GLY A 74 18.15 14.48 10.99
C GLY A 74 16.97 14.52 10.00
N THR A 75 17.02 13.67 8.97
CA THR A 75 15.93 13.56 7.98
C THR A 75 14.65 12.99 8.59
N SER A 76 13.52 13.17 7.92
CA SER A 76 12.28 12.50 8.29
C SER A 76 12.47 10.98 8.47
N LYS A 77 13.22 10.33 7.59
CA LYS A 77 13.57 8.90 7.70
C LYS A 77 14.35 8.60 8.97
N THR A 78 15.36 9.40 9.29
CA THR A 78 16.18 9.25 10.50
C THR A 78 15.32 9.40 11.76
N VAL A 79 14.47 10.42 11.80
CA VAL A 79 13.55 10.68 12.93
C VAL A 79 12.56 9.54 13.11
N LEU A 80 11.90 9.11 12.03
CA LEU A 80 10.97 7.98 12.07
C LEU A 80 11.64 6.69 12.51
N THR A 81 12.82 6.37 11.99
CA THR A 81 13.57 5.16 12.39
C THR A 81 13.94 5.21 13.88
N ARG A 82 14.43 6.36 14.36
CA ARG A 82 14.81 6.54 15.77
C ARG A 82 13.64 6.36 16.72
N TYR A 83 12.48 6.89 16.37
CA TYR A 83 11.30 6.86 17.22
C TYR A 83 10.32 5.72 16.89
N ALA A 84 10.59 4.88 15.92
CA ALA A 84 9.69 3.81 15.47
C ALA A 84 9.20 2.93 16.61
N THR A 85 10.08 2.50 17.53
CA THR A 85 9.71 1.65 18.68
C THR A 85 8.75 2.37 19.61
N VAL A 86 8.99 3.66 19.90
CA VAL A 86 8.12 4.45 20.78
C VAL A 86 6.79 4.71 20.09
N LEU A 87 6.80 5.12 18.83
CA LEU A 87 5.59 5.36 18.02
C LEU A 87 4.73 4.10 17.93
N ASN A 88 5.35 2.94 17.66
CA ASN A 88 4.63 1.67 17.60
C ASN A 88 3.98 1.27 18.93
N ARG A 89 4.53 1.73 20.06
CA ARG A 89 3.98 1.49 21.39
C ARG A 89 2.83 2.43 21.75
N VAL A 90 2.95 3.72 21.38
CA VAL A 90 1.98 4.74 21.81
C VAL A 90 0.83 4.93 20.82
N LEU A 91 1.04 4.59 19.55
CA LEU A 91 -0.04 4.65 18.55
C LEU A 91 -1.09 3.58 18.84
N PRO A 92 -2.39 3.88 18.66
CA PRO A 92 -3.46 2.92 18.86
C PRO A 92 -3.23 1.62 18.10
N VAL A 93 -3.60 0.50 18.72
CA VAL A 93 -3.66 -0.78 18.01
C VAL A 93 -4.77 -0.68 16.98
N PRO A 94 -4.50 -1.02 15.71
CA PRO A 94 -5.52 -0.91 14.67
C PRO A 94 -6.70 -1.84 14.98
N THR A 95 -7.90 -1.29 14.89
CA THR A 95 -9.14 -2.08 14.88
C THR A 95 -9.52 -2.31 13.41
N GLN A 96 -9.84 -3.54 13.06
CA GLN A 96 -10.31 -3.84 11.70
C GLN A 96 -11.63 -3.14 11.46
N VAL A 97 -11.66 -2.29 10.45
CA VAL A 97 -12.85 -1.63 9.96
C VAL A 97 -13.25 -2.30 8.65
N ALA A 98 -14.55 -2.49 8.43
CA ALA A 98 -15.04 -3.01 7.17
C ALA A 98 -14.61 -2.10 6.01
N SER A 99 -14.12 -2.69 4.94
CA SER A 99 -13.64 -1.95 3.76
C SER A 99 -14.80 -1.42 2.90
N GLY A 100 -16.01 -1.95 3.10
CA GLY A 100 -17.16 -1.71 2.23
C GLY A 100 -17.07 -2.39 0.87
N GLN A 101 -15.99 -3.09 0.57
CA GLN A 101 -15.81 -3.87 -0.66
C GLN A 101 -16.12 -5.34 -0.39
N CYS A 102 -17.12 -5.90 -1.06
CA CYS A 102 -17.44 -7.32 -0.95
C CYS A 102 -16.52 -8.21 -1.81
N VAL A 103 -16.27 -9.41 -1.30
CA VAL A 103 -15.56 -10.48 -1.99
C VAL A 103 -16.41 -11.75 -1.91
N GLU A 104 -16.75 -12.31 -3.05
CA GLU A 104 -17.42 -13.59 -3.17
C GLU A 104 -16.41 -14.70 -3.46
N VAL A 105 -16.44 -15.73 -2.63
CA VAL A 105 -15.50 -16.85 -2.69
C VAL A 105 -16.24 -18.16 -2.85
N GLU A 106 -15.97 -18.90 -3.93
CA GLU A 106 -16.34 -20.30 -4.02
C GLU A 106 -15.33 -21.12 -3.21
N LEU A 107 -15.73 -21.51 -1.99
CA LEU A 107 -14.89 -22.30 -1.09
C LEU A 107 -14.70 -23.71 -1.65
N PHE A 108 -13.45 -24.21 -1.55
CA PHE A 108 -13.08 -25.55 -2.03
C PHE A 108 -13.34 -25.78 -3.53
N ALA A 109 -13.25 -24.77 -4.37
CA ALA A 109 -13.64 -24.81 -5.78
C ALA A 109 -13.05 -26.00 -6.59
N ARG A 110 -11.88 -26.53 -6.19
CA ARG A 110 -11.24 -27.70 -6.82
C ARG A 110 -11.61 -29.06 -6.21
N TYR A 111 -12.38 -29.06 -5.12
CA TYR A 111 -12.69 -30.28 -4.38
C TYR A 111 -14.19 -30.55 -4.39
N PRO A 112 -14.68 -31.51 -5.20
CA PRO A 112 -16.10 -31.79 -5.27
C PRO A 112 -16.68 -32.19 -3.92
N LEU A 113 -17.76 -31.50 -3.53
CA LEU A 113 -18.42 -31.70 -2.26
C LEU A 113 -19.38 -32.90 -2.37
N LYS A 114 -19.31 -33.82 -1.39
CA LYS A 114 -20.25 -34.97 -1.30
C LYS A 114 -21.46 -34.63 -0.44
N LYS A 115 -21.25 -34.08 0.74
CA LYS A 115 -22.30 -33.63 1.66
C LYS A 115 -21.78 -32.64 2.70
N ILE A 116 -22.71 -31.89 3.28
CA ILE A 116 -22.47 -31.03 4.42
C ILE A 116 -23.40 -31.40 5.54
N THR A 117 -22.90 -31.52 6.76
CA THR A 117 -23.70 -31.85 7.95
C THR A 117 -23.40 -30.83 9.06
N ALA A 118 -24.36 -30.55 9.92
CA ALA A 118 -24.02 -29.87 11.18
C ALA A 118 -23.08 -30.77 12.00
N GLU A 119 -22.21 -30.20 12.81
CA GLU A 119 -21.09 -30.91 13.45
C GLU A 119 -21.54 -32.17 14.24
N LYS A 120 -22.67 -32.07 14.92
CA LYS A 120 -23.22 -33.19 15.73
C LYS A 120 -24.30 -33.98 15.02
N SER A 121 -24.47 -33.81 13.72
CA SER A 121 -25.52 -34.49 12.93
C SER A 121 -24.93 -35.35 11.81
N THR A 122 -25.61 -36.44 11.48
CA THR A 122 -25.30 -37.23 10.30
C THR A 122 -26.18 -36.86 9.09
N THR A 123 -27.22 -36.04 9.33
CA THR A 123 -28.18 -35.63 8.29
C THR A 123 -27.55 -34.48 7.45
N ALA A 124 -27.67 -34.61 6.13
CA ALA A 124 -27.22 -33.57 5.22
C ALA A 124 -28.03 -32.28 5.38
N VAL A 125 -27.36 -31.16 5.39
CA VAL A 125 -27.98 -29.82 5.42
C VAL A 125 -28.58 -29.52 4.04
N LYS A 126 -29.75 -28.91 4.02
CA LYS A 126 -30.37 -28.40 2.79
C LYS A 126 -29.66 -27.13 2.31
N PRO A 127 -29.70 -26.81 1.00
CA PRO A 127 -29.23 -25.55 0.47
C PRO A 127 -29.83 -24.35 1.22
N GLY A 128 -29.02 -23.35 1.48
CA GLY A 128 -29.37 -22.15 2.24
C GLY A 128 -28.18 -21.56 3.01
N VAL A 129 -28.44 -20.46 3.71
CA VAL A 129 -27.44 -19.78 4.56
C VAL A 129 -27.04 -20.66 5.73
N LEU A 130 -25.75 -20.76 5.98
CA LEU A 130 -25.18 -21.55 7.05
C LEU A 130 -24.85 -20.68 8.25
N ASN A 131 -25.37 -21.06 9.43
CA ASN A 131 -25.04 -20.39 10.69
C ASN A 131 -24.78 -21.46 11.77
N GLY A 132 -23.53 -21.61 12.16
CA GLY A 132 -23.10 -22.63 13.11
C GLY A 132 -21.82 -23.36 12.67
N ARG A 133 -21.61 -24.54 13.24
CA ARG A 133 -20.43 -25.38 12.95
C ARG A 133 -20.84 -26.57 12.07
N TYR A 134 -20.09 -26.75 10.99
CA TYR A 134 -20.41 -27.73 9.93
C TYR A 134 -19.20 -28.60 9.61
N ARG A 135 -19.52 -29.82 9.14
CA ARG A 135 -18.54 -30.74 8.54
C ARG A 135 -18.84 -30.87 7.05
N VAL A 136 -17.83 -30.53 6.23
CA VAL A 136 -17.84 -30.80 4.80
C VAL A 136 -17.19 -32.15 4.55
N THR A 137 -17.81 -33.01 3.80
CA THR A 137 -17.24 -34.27 3.29
C THR A 137 -17.08 -34.16 1.79
N PHE A 138 -15.90 -34.45 1.30
CA PHE A 138 -15.55 -34.41 -0.12
C PHE A 138 -15.80 -35.79 -0.76
N THR A 139 -15.88 -35.84 -2.09
CA THR A 139 -16.11 -37.10 -2.83
C THR A 139 -14.97 -38.11 -2.64
N ASN A 140 -13.76 -37.67 -2.33
CA ASN A 140 -12.62 -38.52 -2.00
C ASN A 140 -12.63 -39.10 -0.56
N GLY A 141 -13.69 -38.81 0.21
CA GLY A 141 -13.84 -39.28 1.59
C GLY A 141 -13.23 -38.39 2.66
N ASN A 142 -12.36 -37.45 2.30
CA ASN A 142 -11.78 -36.47 3.24
C ASN A 142 -12.88 -35.57 3.79
N HIS A 143 -12.63 -34.98 4.97
CA HIS A 143 -13.55 -34.02 5.56
C HIS A 143 -12.79 -32.93 6.29
N ILE A 144 -13.43 -31.79 6.41
CA ILE A 144 -13.00 -30.67 7.27
C ILE A 144 -14.19 -30.12 8.04
N THR A 145 -13.90 -29.44 9.15
CA THR A 145 -14.92 -28.68 9.89
C THR A 145 -14.65 -27.20 9.72
N PHE A 146 -15.73 -26.41 9.69
CA PHE A 146 -15.67 -24.96 9.65
C PHE A 146 -16.83 -24.34 10.42
N VAL A 147 -16.70 -23.05 10.73
CA VAL A 147 -17.72 -22.23 11.37
C VAL A 147 -18.20 -21.19 10.38
N SER A 148 -19.50 -20.95 10.31
CA SER A 148 -20.10 -19.81 9.60
C SER A 148 -21.03 -19.07 10.55
N HIS A 149 -21.05 -17.75 10.40
CA HIS A 149 -21.95 -16.85 11.13
C HIS A 149 -22.98 -16.19 10.19
N GLY A 150 -23.33 -16.88 9.09
CA GLY A 150 -24.28 -16.41 8.09
C GLY A 150 -23.66 -15.87 6.81
N GLU A 151 -22.33 -15.75 6.77
CA GLU A 151 -21.61 -15.29 5.58
C GLU A 151 -21.43 -16.35 4.50
N THR A 152 -21.69 -17.62 4.80
CA THR A 152 -21.54 -18.74 3.86
C THR A 152 -22.88 -19.36 3.52
N THR A 153 -23.11 -19.57 2.23
CA THR A 153 -24.32 -20.20 1.68
C THR A 153 -23.97 -21.52 1.01
N LEU A 154 -24.76 -22.57 1.30
CA LEU A 154 -24.73 -23.81 0.55
C LEU A 154 -25.66 -23.68 -0.65
N LEU A 155 -25.15 -23.89 -1.83
CA LEU A 155 -25.87 -23.89 -3.09
C LEU A 155 -25.93 -25.30 -3.68
N SER A 156 -26.97 -25.57 -4.48
CA SER A 156 -27.08 -26.77 -5.29
C SER A 156 -27.33 -26.37 -6.74
N GLU A 157 -26.35 -26.55 -7.59
CA GLU A 157 -26.43 -26.22 -9.02
C GLU A 157 -26.24 -27.47 -9.87
N LYS A 158 -27.26 -27.80 -10.65
CA LYS A 158 -27.24 -29.00 -11.51
C LYS A 158 -26.84 -30.29 -10.76
N GLY A 159 -27.33 -30.43 -9.51
CA GLY A 159 -27.02 -31.56 -8.63
C GLY A 159 -25.64 -31.54 -7.96
N LYS A 160 -24.83 -30.50 -8.17
CA LYS A 160 -23.54 -30.30 -7.51
C LYS A 160 -23.68 -29.31 -6.35
N LEU A 161 -23.07 -29.67 -5.22
CA LEU A 161 -23.02 -28.80 -4.06
C LEU A 161 -21.85 -27.80 -4.20
N LYS A 162 -22.10 -26.54 -3.85
CA LYS A 162 -21.12 -25.47 -3.77
C LYS A 162 -21.27 -24.73 -2.47
N LEU A 163 -20.17 -24.24 -1.94
CA LEU A 163 -20.15 -23.32 -0.81
C LEU A 163 -19.65 -21.96 -1.29
N GLN A 164 -20.48 -20.94 -1.15
CA GLN A 164 -20.15 -19.58 -1.50
C GLN A 164 -20.14 -18.72 -0.24
N SER A 165 -19.05 -18.02 0.00
CA SER A 165 -18.94 -17.04 1.09
C SER A 165 -18.94 -15.63 0.54
N HIS A 166 -19.72 -14.76 1.19
CA HIS A 166 -19.77 -13.33 0.95
C HIS A 166 -19.06 -12.62 2.11
N LEU A 167 -17.89 -12.04 1.85
CA LEU A 167 -16.99 -11.51 2.86
C LEU A 167 -16.70 -10.01 2.60
N ASP A 168 -16.43 -9.26 3.68
CA ASP A 168 -15.71 -8.01 3.52
C ASP A 168 -14.27 -8.30 3.05
N ARG A 169 -13.70 -7.43 2.23
CA ARG A 169 -12.34 -7.58 1.69
C ARG A 169 -11.28 -7.82 2.77
N GLU A 170 -11.34 -7.08 3.86
CA GLU A 170 -10.34 -7.22 4.92
C GLU A 170 -10.49 -8.53 5.70
N GLU A 171 -11.72 -9.02 5.89
CA GLU A 171 -11.96 -10.36 6.43
C GLU A 171 -11.47 -11.44 5.46
N TYR A 172 -11.68 -11.26 4.14
CA TYR A 172 -11.12 -12.15 3.12
C TYR A 172 -9.59 -12.23 3.23
N VAL A 173 -8.90 -11.08 3.27
CA VAL A 173 -7.43 -11.02 3.38
C VAL A 173 -6.95 -11.71 4.66
N ALA A 174 -7.64 -11.50 5.78
CA ALA A 174 -7.30 -12.15 7.04
C ALA A 174 -7.49 -13.68 6.98
N ARG A 175 -8.55 -14.17 6.32
CA ARG A 175 -8.80 -15.62 6.12
C ARG A 175 -7.78 -16.27 5.20
N VAL A 176 -7.28 -15.55 4.20
CA VAL A 176 -6.18 -16.04 3.36
C VAL A 176 -4.87 -16.09 4.16
N LEU A 177 -4.57 -15.07 4.97
CA LEU A 177 -3.40 -15.08 5.84
C LEU A 177 -3.38 -16.29 6.78
N ASP A 178 -4.51 -16.58 7.44
CA ASP A 178 -4.63 -17.75 8.32
C ASP A 178 -4.44 -19.08 7.59
N ARG A 179 -4.78 -19.14 6.30
CA ARG A 179 -4.70 -20.37 5.52
C ARG A 179 -3.33 -20.59 4.89
N GLU A 180 -2.67 -19.54 4.43
CA GLU A 180 -1.42 -19.64 3.66
C GLU A 180 -0.17 -19.26 4.46
N ALA A 181 -0.36 -18.59 5.61
CA ALA A 181 0.72 -18.12 6.47
C ALA A 181 0.32 -18.23 7.94
N LYS A 182 0.87 -17.35 8.77
CA LYS A 182 0.54 -17.19 10.20
C LYS A 182 0.59 -15.71 10.55
N SER A 183 0.05 -15.35 11.73
CA SER A 183 0.14 -13.98 12.24
C SER A 183 1.47 -13.64 12.93
N THR A 184 2.39 -14.58 13.02
CA THR A 184 3.72 -14.42 13.64
C THR A 184 4.82 -15.04 12.78
N PRO A 185 5.98 -14.34 12.60
CA PRO A 185 6.32 -13.03 13.18
C PRO A 185 5.54 -11.87 12.51
N PRO A 186 5.23 -10.79 13.27
CA PRO A 186 4.32 -9.74 12.80
C PRO A 186 4.75 -9.06 11.49
N GLU A 187 6.02 -8.77 11.31
CA GLU A 187 6.49 -8.09 10.09
C GLU A 187 6.33 -8.96 8.82
N ALA A 188 6.59 -10.26 8.95
CA ALA A 188 6.32 -11.22 7.85
C ALA A 188 4.81 -11.30 7.54
N ALA A 189 3.97 -11.34 8.59
CA ALA A 189 2.52 -11.38 8.42
C ALA A 189 1.97 -10.10 7.76
N LYS A 190 2.47 -8.92 8.14
CA LYS A 190 2.13 -7.64 7.49
C LYS A 190 2.53 -7.62 6.02
N ALA A 191 3.74 -8.08 5.68
CA ALA A 191 4.18 -8.20 4.28
C ALA A 191 3.25 -9.13 3.48
N MET A 192 2.90 -10.28 4.05
CA MET A 192 1.97 -11.22 3.43
C MET A 192 0.58 -10.61 3.24
N THR A 193 0.02 -9.88 4.21
CA THR A 193 -1.31 -9.25 4.05
C THR A 193 -1.33 -8.23 2.92
N VAL A 194 -0.27 -7.46 2.74
CA VAL A 194 -0.14 -6.53 1.60
C VAL A 194 -0.07 -7.29 0.28
N ALA A 195 0.75 -8.35 0.20
CA ALA A 195 0.86 -9.19 -1.00
C ALA A 195 -0.48 -9.89 -1.34
N ILE A 196 -1.16 -10.46 -0.34
CA ILE A 196 -2.48 -11.08 -0.49
C ILE A 196 -3.50 -10.09 -1.05
N ARG A 197 -3.57 -8.90 -0.48
CA ARG A 197 -4.50 -7.84 -0.92
C ARG A 197 -4.18 -7.35 -2.33
N THR A 198 -2.90 -7.24 -2.67
CA THR A 198 -2.45 -6.87 -4.02
C THR A 198 -2.82 -7.94 -5.04
N PHE A 199 -2.58 -9.21 -4.71
CA PHE A 199 -2.97 -10.34 -5.58
C PHE A 199 -4.48 -10.35 -5.83
N LEU A 200 -5.30 -10.17 -4.79
CA LEU A 200 -6.76 -10.05 -4.93
C LEU A 200 -7.13 -8.93 -5.91
N GLN A 201 -6.53 -7.74 -5.78
CA GLN A 201 -6.78 -6.60 -6.66
C GLN A 201 -6.44 -6.90 -8.12
N GLN A 202 -5.36 -7.65 -8.35
CA GLN A 202 -4.83 -7.92 -9.69
C GLN A 202 -5.55 -9.09 -10.38
N ASN A 203 -6.09 -10.05 -9.62
CA ASN A 203 -6.52 -11.34 -10.16
C ASN A 203 -8.01 -11.69 -9.94
N ALA A 204 -8.72 -10.96 -9.07
CA ALA A 204 -10.16 -11.19 -8.90
C ALA A 204 -10.95 -10.63 -10.09
N ASN A 205 -11.98 -11.36 -10.49
CA ASN A 205 -12.98 -10.84 -11.40
C ASN A 205 -13.91 -9.85 -10.67
N ARG A 206 -14.56 -8.97 -11.38
CA ARG A 206 -15.57 -8.08 -10.83
C ARG A 206 -16.93 -8.48 -11.34
N GLU A 207 -17.85 -8.78 -10.45
CA GLU A 207 -19.24 -9.07 -10.74
C GLU A 207 -20.13 -8.11 -9.94
N GLY A 208 -20.73 -7.12 -10.63
CA GLY A 208 -21.42 -6.03 -9.96
C GLY A 208 -20.48 -5.24 -9.04
N ASP A 209 -20.84 -5.10 -7.77
CA ASP A 209 -20.07 -4.40 -6.76
C ASP A 209 -19.08 -5.32 -6.02
N CYS A 210 -19.13 -6.62 -6.24
CA CYS A 210 -18.28 -7.60 -5.58
C CYS A 210 -17.09 -8.02 -6.46
N LEU A 211 -16.02 -8.42 -5.79
CA LEU A 211 -14.90 -9.14 -6.38
C LEU A 211 -15.20 -10.64 -6.26
N THR A 212 -14.94 -11.41 -7.31
CA THR A 212 -15.11 -12.87 -7.30
C THR A 212 -13.78 -13.57 -7.51
N ILE A 213 -13.48 -14.54 -6.66
CA ILE A 213 -12.26 -15.33 -6.73
C ILE A 213 -12.50 -16.74 -6.18
N PRO A 214 -12.01 -17.81 -6.86
CA PRO A 214 -12.14 -19.16 -6.36
C PRO A 214 -11.10 -19.49 -5.28
N ASP A 215 -11.48 -20.22 -4.22
CA ASP A 215 -10.54 -20.81 -3.25
C ASP A 215 -9.78 -21.98 -3.90
N SER A 216 -8.55 -21.72 -4.28
CA SER A 216 -7.70 -22.74 -4.91
C SER A 216 -6.20 -22.47 -4.73
N SER A 217 -5.39 -23.53 -4.93
CA SER A 217 -3.92 -23.37 -4.94
C SER A 217 -3.38 -22.63 -6.16
N ALA A 218 -4.22 -22.34 -7.17
CA ALA A 218 -3.81 -21.55 -8.34
C ALA A 218 -4.14 -20.06 -8.17
N THR A 219 -5.00 -19.74 -7.21
CA THR A 219 -5.37 -18.38 -6.83
C THR A 219 -4.95 -18.12 -5.39
N GLN A 220 -5.89 -18.14 -4.47
CA GLN A 220 -5.64 -17.95 -3.04
C GLN A 220 -6.42 -18.99 -2.25
N ARG A 221 -5.80 -19.60 -1.25
CA ARG A 221 -6.46 -20.54 -0.35
C ARG A 221 -7.07 -19.77 0.80
N VAL A 222 -8.35 -19.98 1.03
CA VAL A 222 -9.14 -19.22 2.00
C VAL A 222 -9.55 -20.11 3.17
N SER A 223 -9.47 -19.62 4.40
CA SER A 223 -10.06 -20.29 5.55
C SER A 223 -11.59 -20.24 5.44
N ALA A 224 -12.24 -21.41 5.49
CA ALA A 224 -13.69 -21.45 5.52
C ALA A 224 -14.31 -20.97 6.84
N SER A 225 -13.51 -20.89 7.91
CA SER A 225 -13.89 -20.30 9.20
C SER A 225 -13.50 -18.84 9.29
N PRO A 226 -14.13 -18.05 10.17
CA PRO A 226 -13.72 -16.69 10.48
C PRO A 226 -12.23 -16.60 10.82
N ALA A 227 -11.61 -15.50 10.42
CA ALA A 227 -10.20 -15.27 10.67
C ALA A 227 -9.89 -15.17 12.17
N THR A 228 -8.68 -15.58 12.54
CA THR A 228 -8.19 -15.43 13.91
C THR A 228 -7.98 -13.96 14.26
N THR A 229 -8.02 -13.64 15.56
CA THR A 229 -7.73 -12.28 16.05
C THR A 229 -6.34 -11.82 15.59
N GLY A 230 -5.33 -12.71 15.59
CA GLY A 230 -3.99 -12.39 15.13
C GLY A 230 -3.96 -11.97 13.66
N ALA A 231 -4.63 -12.72 12.78
CA ALA A 231 -4.71 -12.38 11.35
C ALA A 231 -5.45 -11.06 11.13
N ARG A 232 -6.57 -10.84 11.81
CA ARG A 232 -7.31 -9.57 11.75
C ARG A 232 -6.48 -8.38 12.22
N THR A 233 -5.68 -8.53 13.29
CA THR A 233 -4.79 -7.48 13.77
C THR A 233 -3.73 -7.11 12.70
N MET A 234 -3.11 -8.08 12.04
CA MET A 234 -2.11 -7.82 11.00
C MET A 234 -2.76 -7.17 9.77
N THR A 235 -3.95 -7.62 9.42
CA THR A 235 -4.74 -7.06 8.31
C THR A 235 -5.17 -5.61 8.60
N ALA A 236 -5.66 -5.33 9.81
CA ALA A 236 -6.02 -3.98 10.24
C ALA A 236 -4.80 -3.03 10.25
N TRP A 237 -3.64 -3.54 10.67
CA TRP A 237 -2.40 -2.77 10.69
C TRP A 237 -1.96 -2.31 9.30
N THR A 238 -2.25 -3.10 8.28
CA THR A 238 -1.95 -2.84 6.86
C THR A 238 -3.20 -2.52 6.04
N GLN A 239 -4.30 -2.13 6.68
CA GLN A 239 -5.58 -1.91 6.00
C GLN A 239 -5.43 -1.00 4.78
N ASP A 240 -6.04 -1.39 3.67
CA ASP A 240 -5.98 -0.73 2.36
C ASP A 240 -4.60 -0.68 1.70
N LEU A 241 -3.52 -1.16 2.33
CA LEU A 241 -2.22 -1.16 1.70
C LEU A 241 -2.12 -2.25 0.63
N ILE A 242 -1.65 -1.85 -0.54
CA ILE A 242 -1.30 -2.71 -1.67
C ILE A 242 0.13 -2.41 -2.12
N TYR A 243 0.72 -3.29 -2.91
CA TYR A 243 2.03 -3.11 -3.48
C TYR A 243 1.92 -2.95 -5.00
N ALA A 244 1.68 -1.71 -5.43
CA ALA A 244 1.38 -1.35 -6.81
C ALA A 244 2.62 -1.43 -7.71
N GLY A 245 2.44 -1.89 -8.94
CA GLY A 245 3.49 -2.11 -9.94
C GLY A 245 3.26 -3.40 -10.69
N ASP A 246 4.31 -4.17 -10.85
CA ASP A 246 4.29 -5.47 -11.51
C ASP A 246 3.41 -6.51 -10.78
N PRO A 247 3.02 -7.59 -11.46
CA PRO A 247 2.22 -8.66 -10.86
C PRO A 247 2.85 -9.21 -9.59
N VAL A 248 2.07 -9.25 -8.50
CA VAL A 248 2.51 -9.76 -7.20
C VAL A 248 2.12 -11.23 -7.08
N HIS A 249 3.12 -12.08 -6.95
CA HIS A 249 2.96 -13.49 -6.65
C HIS A 249 3.61 -13.81 -5.31
N TYR A 250 3.03 -14.73 -4.56
CA TYR A 250 3.60 -15.18 -3.30
C TYR A 250 3.36 -16.68 -3.07
N HIS A 251 4.18 -17.32 -2.24
CA HIS A 251 4.11 -18.74 -1.95
C HIS A 251 4.36 -19.06 -0.47
N GLY A 252 3.80 -20.16 0.01
CA GLY A 252 4.03 -20.61 1.39
C GLY A 252 5.46 -21.05 1.67
N SER A 253 6.12 -21.77 0.73
CA SER A 253 7.40 -22.44 1.02
C SER A 253 8.52 -22.23 0.02
N ARG A 254 8.23 -21.86 -1.22
CA ARG A 254 9.27 -21.66 -2.26
C ARG A 254 9.44 -20.19 -2.57
N ALA A 255 10.70 -19.73 -2.59
CA ALA A 255 11.06 -18.45 -3.18
C ALA A 255 11.49 -18.70 -4.62
N THR A 256 10.87 -18.03 -5.57
CA THR A 256 11.38 -17.80 -6.91
C THR A 256 11.71 -16.31 -7.01
N GLU A 257 12.65 -15.94 -7.85
CA GLU A 257 12.98 -14.53 -8.08
C GLU A 257 11.72 -13.73 -8.41
N GLY A 258 11.56 -12.55 -7.81
CA GLY A 258 10.37 -11.72 -8.00
C GLY A 258 9.11 -12.21 -7.27
N THR A 259 9.22 -13.11 -6.29
CA THR A 259 8.08 -13.56 -5.49
C THR A 259 8.37 -13.55 -3.99
N LEU A 260 7.37 -13.21 -3.19
CA LEU A 260 7.43 -13.31 -1.74
C LEU A 260 7.15 -14.75 -1.30
N SER A 261 7.99 -15.32 -0.45
CA SER A 261 7.66 -16.56 0.25
C SER A 261 7.49 -16.33 1.74
N TRP A 262 6.57 -17.07 2.37
CA TRP A 262 6.40 -17.04 3.83
C TRP A 262 7.69 -17.37 4.57
N ARG A 263 8.43 -18.35 4.08
CA ARG A 263 9.73 -18.76 4.67
C ARG A 263 10.74 -17.62 4.63
N GLN A 264 10.86 -16.95 3.48
CA GLN A 264 11.78 -15.82 3.32
C GLN A 264 11.36 -14.63 4.16
N ALA A 265 10.08 -14.25 4.12
CA ALA A 265 9.54 -13.18 4.95
C ALA A 265 9.80 -13.42 6.44
N THR A 266 9.62 -14.66 6.91
CA THR A 266 9.89 -15.05 8.30
C THR A 266 11.37 -14.93 8.65
N ALA A 267 12.27 -15.34 7.76
CA ALA A 267 13.72 -15.22 7.96
C ALA A 267 14.15 -13.75 8.05
N GLN A 268 13.69 -12.91 7.13
CA GLN A 268 13.98 -11.47 7.13
C GLN A 268 13.41 -10.75 8.35
N ALA A 269 12.17 -11.07 8.76
CA ALA A 269 11.58 -10.56 9.98
C ALA A 269 12.39 -10.97 11.24
N GLY A 270 12.96 -12.18 11.25
CA GLY A 270 13.86 -12.66 12.29
C GLY A 270 15.20 -11.89 12.33
N GLN A 271 15.61 -11.29 11.23
CA GLN A 271 16.78 -10.42 11.13
C GLN A 271 16.46 -8.96 11.48
N GLY A 272 15.21 -8.67 11.85
CA GLY A 272 14.75 -7.33 12.23
C GLY A 272 14.23 -6.48 11.06
N GLU A 273 14.10 -7.06 9.85
CA GLU A 273 13.53 -6.35 8.72
C GLU A 273 12.04 -6.10 8.92
N ARG A 274 11.60 -4.89 8.54
CA ARG A 274 10.20 -4.50 8.57
C ARG A 274 9.46 -4.99 7.33
N TYR A 275 8.14 -5.05 7.40
CA TYR A 275 7.27 -5.50 6.31
C TYR A 275 7.51 -4.76 4.99
N ASP A 276 7.76 -3.44 5.04
CA ASP A 276 8.04 -2.61 3.86
C ASP A 276 9.39 -2.95 3.21
N GLN A 277 10.41 -3.30 4.01
CA GLN A 277 11.71 -3.76 3.53
C GLN A 277 11.61 -5.17 2.94
N ILE A 278 10.85 -6.06 3.59
CA ILE A 278 10.56 -7.41 3.09
C ILE A 278 9.88 -7.35 1.71
N LEU A 279 8.89 -6.46 1.55
CA LEU A 279 8.21 -6.26 0.27
C LEU A 279 9.14 -5.65 -0.78
N ALA A 280 9.92 -4.64 -0.44
CA ALA A 280 10.87 -4.01 -1.36
C ALA A 280 11.95 -4.98 -1.85
N PHE A 281 12.37 -5.93 -1.01
CA PHE A 281 13.28 -6.99 -1.41
C PHE A 281 12.65 -7.97 -2.41
N ALA A 282 11.39 -8.37 -2.15
CA ALA A 282 10.69 -9.33 -3.01
C ALA A 282 10.23 -8.72 -4.34
N TYR A 283 9.90 -7.43 -4.35
CA TYR A 283 9.31 -6.71 -5.50
C TYR A 283 9.97 -5.33 -5.65
N PRO A 284 11.21 -5.26 -6.15
CA PRO A 284 12.00 -4.01 -6.18
C PRO A 284 11.36 -2.91 -7.06
N ASP A 285 10.60 -3.30 -8.08
CA ASP A 285 9.96 -2.37 -9.02
C ASP A 285 8.55 -1.92 -8.61
N ASN A 286 8.07 -2.41 -7.45
CA ASN A 286 6.76 -2.06 -6.92
C ASN A 286 6.88 -1.04 -5.77
N SER A 287 5.78 -0.38 -5.43
CA SER A 287 5.70 0.56 -4.31
C SER A 287 4.43 0.40 -3.49
N LEU A 288 4.52 0.74 -2.19
CA LEU A 288 3.35 0.80 -1.33
C LEU A 288 2.37 1.87 -1.84
N SER A 289 1.12 1.49 -1.92
CA SER A 289 0.00 2.32 -2.36
C SER A 289 -1.25 1.95 -1.58
N ARG A 290 -2.38 2.60 -1.86
CA ARG A 290 -3.66 2.30 -1.23
C ARG A 290 -4.64 1.69 -2.22
N TRP A 291 -5.45 0.78 -1.73
CA TRP A 291 -6.59 0.25 -2.48
C TRP A 291 -7.55 1.38 -2.88
N GLY A 292 -8.00 1.37 -4.13
CA GLY A 292 -8.90 2.40 -4.66
C GLY A 292 -8.23 3.74 -4.98
N ALA A 293 -6.94 3.88 -4.69
CA ALA A 293 -6.18 5.01 -5.18
C ALA A 293 -6.22 5.07 -6.71
N PRO A 294 -6.47 6.23 -7.29
CA PRO A 294 -6.44 6.37 -8.73
C PRO A 294 -5.08 5.86 -9.22
N ARG A 295 -5.10 4.86 -10.09
CA ARG A 295 -3.88 4.50 -10.82
C ARG A 295 -3.47 5.76 -11.57
N SER A 296 -2.32 6.32 -11.23
CA SER A 296 -1.74 7.39 -12.02
C SER A 296 -1.35 6.83 -13.38
N THR A 297 -2.36 6.69 -14.27
CA THR A 297 -2.10 6.38 -15.65
C THR A 297 -1.30 7.55 -16.20
N CYS A 298 -0.07 7.29 -16.61
CA CYS A 298 0.76 8.31 -17.19
C CYS A 298 0.19 8.72 -18.55
N GLN A 299 -0.66 9.73 -18.57
CA GLN A 299 -0.99 10.44 -19.78
C GLN A 299 0.20 11.34 -20.12
N LEU A 300 0.97 10.95 -21.14
CA LEU A 300 2.19 11.65 -21.52
C LEU A 300 1.92 13.11 -21.87
N LEU A 301 2.82 13.99 -21.41
CA LEU A 301 2.92 15.41 -21.81
C LEU A 301 4.15 15.63 -22.69
N PRO A 302 4.07 15.32 -24.00
CA PRO A 302 5.24 15.36 -24.88
C PRO A 302 5.86 16.75 -25.00
N LYS A 303 5.06 17.83 -24.95
CA LYS A 303 5.56 19.22 -24.99
C LYS A 303 6.39 19.55 -23.75
N ALA A 304 5.97 19.10 -22.55
CA ALA A 304 6.70 19.29 -21.32
C ALA A 304 8.02 18.51 -21.34
N LYS A 305 7.99 17.24 -21.78
CA LYS A 305 9.20 16.42 -21.92
C LYS A 305 10.18 17.02 -22.92
N ALA A 306 9.71 17.49 -24.08
CA ALA A 306 10.57 18.11 -25.10
C ALA A 306 11.22 19.42 -24.60
N TRP A 307 10.48 20.23 -23.86
CA TRP A 307 11.02 21.43 -23.23
C TRP A 307 12.12 21.09 -22.20
N LEU A 308 11.86 20.12 -21.34
CA LEU A 308 12.82 19.68 -20.33
C LEU A 308 14.10 19.14 -21.00
N ALA A 309 13.97 18.27 -22.00
CA ALA A 309 15.09 17.74 -22.79
C ALA A 309 15.95 18.84 -23.44
N LYS A 310 15.32 19.95 -23.87
CA LYS A 310 16.03 21.12 -24.40
C LYS A 310 16.79 21.89 -23.32
N LYS A 311 16.30 21.90 -22.07
CA LYS A 311 16.93 22.62 -20.95
C LYS A 311 18.02 21.81 -20.24
N MET A 312 17.89 20.49 -20.17
CA MET A 312 18.82 19.60 -19.47
C MET A 312 20.30 19.82 -19.83
N PRO A 313 20.72 20.00 -21.10
CA PRO A 313 22.14 20.23 -21.41
C PRO A 313 22.72 21.51 -20.79
N GLN A 314 21.89 22.54 -20.65
CA GLN A 314 22.28 23.80 -19.99
C GLN A 314 22.38 23.57 -18.46
N TRP A 315 21.38 22.93 -17.88
CA TRP A 315 21.31 22.64 -16.45
C TRP A 315 22.40 21.70 -15.98
N ARG A 316 22.77 20.70 -16.80
CA ARG A 316 23.89 19.80 -16.50
C ARG A 316 25.17 20.57 -16.17
N ARG A 317 25.48 21.67 -16.89
CA ARG A 317 26.69 22.47 -16.63
C ARG A 317 26.67 23.13 -15.25
N ILE A 318 25.49 23.50 -14.77
CA ILE A 318 25.30 24.10 -13.46
C ILE A 318 25.30 23.00 -12.39
N LEU A 319 24.53 21.94 -12.60
CA LEU A 319 24.27 20.90 -11.60
C LEU A 319 25.40 19.88 -11.44
N GLN A 320 26.29 19.70 -12.42
CA GLN A 320 27.38 18.72 -12.34
C GLN A 320 28.38 18.98 -11.19
N GLY A 321 28.38 20.19 -10.61
CA GLY A 321 29.16 20.55 -9.42
C GLY A 321 28.44 20.23 -8.11
N GLU A 322 27.14 19.95 -8.15
CA GLU A 322 26.33 19.70 -6.97
C GLU A 322 26.47 18.27 -6.50
N THR A 323 26.68 18.07 -5.20
CA THR A 323 26.83 16.74 -4.61
C THR A 323 25.51 15.95 -4.72
N GLY A 324 25.59 14.79 -5.36
CA GLY A 324 24.44 13.90 -5.51
C GLY A 324 23.67 14.07 -6.81
N TYR A 325 24.05 15.00 -7.67
CA TYR A 325 23.46 15.12 -8.97
C TYR A 325 23.76 13.88 -9.84
N ASN A 326 22.70 13.25 -10.32
CA ASN A 326 22.74 12.15 -11.26
C ASN A 326 21.64 12.34 -12.31
N GLU A 327 22.04 12.69 -13.53
CA GLU A 327 21.08 12.96 -14.59
C GLU A 327 20.30 11.68 -14.95
N PRO A 328 18.95 11.69 -14.89
CA PRO A 328 18.17 10.52 -15.20
C PRO A 328 18.20 10.20 -16.70
N ASP A 329 18.64 9.00 -17.06
CA ASP A 329 18.76 8.54 -18.46
C ASP A 329 17.39 8.41 -19.14
N VAL A 330 16.41 7.87 -18.42
CA VAL A 330 15.05 7.63 -18.92
C VAL A 330 14.04 8.09 -17.90
N PHE A 331 13.08 8.91 -18.34
CA PHE A 331 11.95 9.32 -17.53
C PHE A 331 10.75 9.71 -18.42
N ALA A 332 9.58 9.77 -17.81
CA ALA A 332 8.36 10.24 -18.46
C ALA A 332 7.82 11.49 -17.75
N VAL A 333 7.19 12.39 -18.51
CA VAL A 333 6.40 13.49 -17.95
C VAL A 333 4.93 13.19 -18.18
N CYS A 334 4.19 13.09 -17.09
CA CYS A 334 2.82 12.64 -17.04
C CYS A 334 1.87 13.76 -16.62
N ARG A 335 0.65 13.74 -17.13
CA ARG A 335 -0.41 14.65 -16.71
C ARG A 335 -0.98 14.20 -15.37
N LEU A 336 -0.98 15.11 -14.41
CA LEU A 336 -1.67 14.96 -13.15
C LEU A 336 -3.13 15.40 -13.30
N VAL A 337 -4.08 14.56 -12.90
CA VAL A 337 -5.52 14.87 -13.00
C VAL A 337 -5.96 15.72 -11.82
N SER A 338 -5.46 15.43 -10.62
CA SER A 338 -5.76 16.13 -9.36
C SER A 338 -4.54 16.13 -8.46
N GLY A 339 -4.55 16.91 -7.39
CA GLY A 339 -3.46 16.97 -6.43
C GLY A 339 -2.34 17.96 -6.79
N PHE A 340 -1.20 17.85 -6.14
CA PHE A 340 0.00 18.67 -6.38
C PHE A 340 0.99 17.94 -7.28
N PRO A 341 1.84 18.64 -8.04
CA PRO A 341 2.95 18.03 -8.76
C PRO A 341 3.76 17.11 -7.86
N TYR A 342 4.25 16.01 -8.39
CA TYR A 342 5.10 15.08 -7.66
C TYR A 342 5.98 14.23 -8.58
N THR A 343 7.06 13.69 -8.01
CA THR A 343 7.99 12.79 -8.68
C THR A 343 7.81 11.36 -8.22
N ASP A 344 7.50 10.46 -9.18
CA ASP A 344 7.61 9.03 -8.98
C ASP A 344 9.04 8.58 -9.31
N ARG A 345 9.87 8.48 -8.26
CA ARG A 345 11.28 8.12 -8.41
C ARG A 345 11.48 6.69 -8.88
N GLN A 346 10.63 5.76 -8.44
CA GLN A 346 10.74 4.35 -8.80
C GLN A 346 10.43 4.11 -10.29
N GLN A 347 9.33 4.71 -10.77
CA GLN A 347 8.95 4.59 -12.18
C GLN A 347 9.57 5.69 -13.05
N LYS A 348 10.41 6.55 -12.46
CA LYS A 348 11.04 7.70 -13.14
C LYS A 348 10.01 8.55 -13.91
N ARG A 349 8.92 8.93 -13.21
CA ARG A 349 7.82 9.71 -13.77
C ARG A 349 7.65 11.02 -13.01
N LEU A 350 7.51 12.11 -13.76
CA LEU A 350 7.22 13.44 -13.25
C LEU A 350 5.75 13.75 -13.53
N PHE A 351 4.98 14.08 -12.52
CA PHE A 351 3.56 14.39 -12.64
C PHE A 351 3.32 15.88 -12.44
N ILE A 352 2.81 16.57 -13.47
CA ILE A 352 2.42 17.98 -13.45
C ILE A 352 1.03 18.15 -14.04
N ARG A 353 0.30 19.17 -13.60
CA ARG A 353 -1.09 19.39 -14.04
C ARG A 353 -1.20 19.75 -15.51
N ASN A 354 -0.42 20.72 -15.95
CA ASN A 354 -0.42 21.28 -17.30
C ASN A 354 0.98 21.70 -17.70
N PHE A 355 1.12 22.22 -18.94
CA PHE A 355 2.37 22.80 -19.41
C PHE A 355 2.10 24.02 -20.31
N PHE A 356 1.59 25.11 -19.70
CA PHE A 356 1.24 26.34 -20.40
C PHE A 356 1.87 27.59 -19.77
N THR A 357 1.99 27.62 -18.44
CA THR A 357 2.38 28.78 -17.65
C THR A 357 3.83 28.71 -17.17
N LEU A 358 4.33 29.81 -16.60
CA LEU A 358 5.61 29.81 -15.89
C LEU A 358 5.56 28.90 -14.66
N GLN A 359 4.43 28.87 -13.94
CA GLN A 359 4.26 27.98 -12.79
C GLN A 359 4.40 26.51 -13.19
N ASP A 360 3.80 26.08 -14.31
CA ASP A 360 3.97 24.71 -14.80
C ASP A 360 5.44 24.34 -15.12
N ARG A 361 6.25 25.32 -15.53
CA ARG A 361 7.69 25.13 -15.72
C ARG A 361 8.45 25.07 -14.42
N LEU A 362 8.08 25.89 -13.43
CA LEU A 362 8.61 25.79 -12.08
C LEU A 362 8.32 24.41 -11.48
N ASP A 363 7.05 23.97 -11.54
CA ASP A 363 6.64 22.67 -11.06
C ASP A 363 7.42 21.53 -11.74
N LEU A 364 7.54 21.56 -13.06
CA LEU A 364 8.27 20.55 -13.81
C LEU A 364 9.77 20.53 -13.47
N THR A 365 10.40 21.70 -13.30
CA THR A 365 11.82 21.80 -12.94
C THR A 365 12.04 21.28 -11.54
N HIS A 366 11.17 21.65 -10.61
CA HIS A 366 11.18 21.19 -9.23
C HIS A 366 11.11 19.66 -9.15
N GLU A 367 10.13 19.07 -9.83
CA GLU A 367 9.96 17.62 -9.85
C GLU A 367 11.11 16.89 -10.57
N TYR A 368 11.67 17.48 -11.61
CA TYR A 368 12.86 16.96 -12.26
C TYR A 368 14.08 16.92 -11.32
N LEU A 369 14.28 17.95 -10.52
CA LEU A 369 15.38 18.00 -9.57
C LEU A 369 15.24 16.92 -8.49
N HIS A 370 14.04 16.64 -8.00
CA HIS A 370 13.81 15.49 -7.11
C HIS A 370 14.26 14.16 -7.73
N LEU A 371 14.11 13.99 -9.03
CA LEU A 371 14.55 12.79 -9.73
C LEU A 371 16.07 12.83 -10.00
N ALA A 372 16.62 13.99 -10.32
CA ALA A 372 18.05 14.17 -10.61
C ALA A 372 18.95 14.03 -9.37
N PHE A 373 18.39 14.21 -8.18
CA PHE A 373 19.07 13.99 -6.89
C PHE A 373 18.53 12.75 -6.17
N ASP A 374 17.94 11.79 -6.90
CA ASP A 374 17.41 10.58 -6.29
C ASP A 374 18.51 9.77 -5.60
N GLY A 375 18.18 9.26 -4.41
CA GLY A 375 19.13 8.53 -3.55
C GLY A 375 20.00 9.41 -2.66
N TYR A 376 19.98 10.73 -2.82
CA TYR A 376 20.71 11.69 -1.98
C TYR A 376 19.79 12.45 -1.02
N PRO A 377 20.29 12.83 0.17
CA PRO A 377 19.52 13.64 1.11
C PRO A 377 19.01 14.96 0.52
N THR A 378 19.82 15.61 -0.31
CA THR A 378 19.48 16.87 -1.00
C THR A 378 18.25 16.71 -1.90
N GLY A 379 18.04 15.54 -2.52
CA GLY A 379 16.85 15.25 -3.29
C GLY A 379 15.55 15.15 -2.47
N LEU A 380 15.63 15.18 -1.13
CA LEU A 380 14.50 15.19 -0.20
C LEU A 380 14.28 16.56 0.46
N ASP A 381 15.17 17.52 0.19
CA ASP A 381 15.11 18.87 0.76
C ASP A 381 14.34 19.81 -0.17
N GLU A 382 13.11 20.10 0.20
CA GLU A 382 12.22 20.98 -0.54
C GLU A 382 12.82 22.40 -0.71
N ASN A 383 13.51 22.93 0.30
CA ASN A 383 14.11 24.27 0.24
C ASN A 383 15.30 24.31 -0.72
N TYR A 384 16.14 23.27 -0.67
CA TYR A 384 17.27 23.14 -1.59
C TYR A 384 16.77 22.98 -3.04
N ILE A 385 15.84 22.10 -3.27
CA ILE A 385 15.22 21.87 -4.59
C ILE A 385 14.53 23.15 -5.10
N GLU A 386 13.78 23.84 -4.26
CA GLU A 386 13.12 25.12 -4.63
C GLU A 386 14.15 26.20 -4.99
N THR A 387 15.23 26.29 -4.25
CA THR A 387 16.32 27.26 -4.53
C THR A 387 16.96 26.98 -5.88
N LEU A 388 17.34 25.72 -6.13
CA LEU A 388 17.87 25.31 -7.44
C LEU A 388 16.87 25.50 -8.58
N THR A 389 15.58 25.21 -8.33
CA THR A 389 14.52 25.43 -9.32
C THR A 389 14.48 26.87 -9.80
N ARG A 390 14.52 27.81 -8.87
CA ARG A 390 14.54 29.25 -9.17
C ARG A 390 15.81 29.66 -9.90
N GLN A 391 16.97 29.21 -9.45
CA GLN A 391 18.24 29.48 -10.08
C GLN A 391 18.26 29.03 -11.55
N LEU A 392 17.86 27.79 -11.83
CA LEU A 392 17.84 27.21 -13.18
C LEU A 392 16.87 27.88 -14.15
N LEU A 393 15.85 28.56 -13.65
CA LEU A 393 14.85 29.23 -14.51
C LEU A 393 15.09 30.73 -14.66
N MET A 394 15.94 31.33 -13.81
CA MET A 394 16.34 32.73 -13.94
C MET A 394 17.56 32.94 -14.85
N ASP A 395 18.37 31.89 -15.04
CA ASP A 395 19.46 31.81 -15.99
C ASP A 395 18.99 31.28 -17.36
#